data_1cc7cd6ad4e0a81c7b21dbdd8d557cd1
#
_entry.id   1cc7cd6ad4e0a81c7b21dbdd8d557cd1
#
_cell.length_a   1.000
_cell.length_b   1.000
_cell.length_c   1.000
_cell.angle_alpha   90.00
_cell.angle_beta   90.00
_cell.angle_gamma   90.00
#
_symmetry.space_group_name_H-M   'P 1'
#
loop_
_entity.id
_entity.type
_entity.pdbx_description
1 polymer ?
#
loop_
_entity_poly.entity_id
_entity_poly.type
_entity_poly.pdbx_seq_one_letter_code
_entity_poly.pdbx_strand_id
1 'polypeptide(L)'
;MKYFLYIFTCFLLACNTNNEPDTKTSPPFWKDIQNFKKQDSISFPPTNAILFIGSSSFTMWKDVQDYFPGYTIVNRGFGGSTLSNQIGYANDIIFPYEPKQIVIYCGENDLASSDSVTAQMVFDRFKKLYQMIREKTKAPVAFISLKPSPSRRHLFPKMQEANRLILEFINLQKSALDSQPVNIEFIDVHQKMLNESGQPMPEIFLEDSLHMNEKGYAIWKKEIEPYLLK
;
A
#
# COMPACT_ATOMS: atom_id res chain seq x y z
N MET A 1 -49.56 14.38 64.91
CA MET A 1 -49.11 14.79 63.59
C MET A 1 -47.88 13.98 63.21
N LYS A 2 -47.99 12.99 62.30
CA LYS A 2 -46.91 12.12 61.83
C LYS A 2 -46.51 12.62 60.45
N TYR A 3 -45.28 13.10 60.28
CA TYR A 3 -44.72 13.47 59.00
C TYR A 3 -44.09 12.23 58.37
N PHE A 4 -44.60 11.82 57.20
CA PHE A 4 -44.04 10.80 56.35
C PHE A 4 -43.01 11.47 55.37
N LEU A 5 -41.76 11.10 55.52
CA LEU A 5 -40.68 11.55 54.62
C LEU A 5 -40.56 10.57 53.45
N TYR A 6 -40.95 11.01 52.24
CA TYR A 6 -40.74 10.24 51.02
C TYR A 6 -39.30 10.50 50.53
N ILE A 7 -38.47 9.45 50.57
CA ILE A 7 -37.13 9.46 49.91
C ILE A 7 -37.33 9.08 48.45
N PHE A 8 -37.09 10.04 47.56
CA PHE A 8 -37.13 9.83 46.09
C PHE A 8 -35.76 9.36 45.67
N THR A 9 -35.59 8.07 45.37
CA THR A 9 -34.36 7.49 44.87
C THR A 9 -34.31 7.69 43.34
N CYS A 10 -33.53 8.66 42.85
CA CYS A 10 -33.25 8.81 41.42
C CYS A 10 -32.28 7.70 40.97
N PHE A 11 -32.77 6.76 40.19
CA PHE A 11 -31.95 5.84 39.43
C PHE A 11 -31.40 6.57 38.21
N LEU A 12 -30.08 6.90 38.22
CA LEU A 12 -29.36 7.35 37.05
C LEU A 12 -29.10 6.12 36.15
N LEU A 13 -29.90 5.95 35.12
CA LEU A 13 -29.62 5.06 34.01
C LEU A 13 -28.45 5.67 33.22
N ALA A 14 -27.24 5.16 33.42
CA ALA A 14 -26.12 5.43 32.55
C ALA A 14 -26.36 4.70 31.22
N CYS A 15 -26.87 5.41 30.22
CA CYS A 15 -26.87 4.93 28.83
C CYS A 15 -25.41 4.88 28.33
N ASN A 16 -24.84 3.69 28.30
CA ASN A 16 -23.59 3.42 27.65
C ASN A 16 -23.86 3.33 26.13
N THR A 17 -23.83 4.44 25.44
CA THR A 17 -23.93 4.46 23.99
C THR A 17 -22.59 4.07 23.43
N ASN A 18 -22.40 2.79 23.16
CA ASN A 18 -21.36 2.32 22.25
C ASN A 18 -21.71 2.84 20.86
N ASN A 19 -21.26 4.04 20.53
CA ASN A 19 -21.32 4.58 19.17
C ASN A 19 -20.29 3.83 18.34
N GLU A 20 -20.64 2.65 17.83
CA GLU A 20 -19.99 2.16 16.63
C GLU A 20 -20.32 3.14 15.50
N PRO A 21 -19.32 3.69 14.78
CA PRO A 21 -19.61 4.60 13.69
C PRO A 21 -20.42 3.86 12.62
N ASP A 22 -21.50 4.47 12.18
CA ASP A 22 -22.37 3.95 11.13
C ASP A 22 -21.54 3.59 9.90
N THR A 23 -21.42 2.31 9.57
CA THR A 23 -20.60 1.79 8.48
C THR A 23 -21.02 2.32 7.10
N LYS A 24 -22.18 2.97 6.99
CA LYS A 24 -22.67 3.61 5.76
C LYS A 24 -22.04 4.98 5.48
N THR A 25 -21.40 5.61 6.45
CA THR A 25 -20.80 6.96 6.33
C THR A 25 -19.28 6.97 6.36
N SER A 26 -18.66 5.83 6.65
CA SER A 26 -17.20 5.75 6.74
C SER A 26 -16.53 5.79 5.35
N PRO A 27 -15.40 6.50 5.19
CA PRO A 27 -14.65 6.51 3.92
C PRO A 27 -14.22 5.09 3.50
N PRO A 28 -14.01 4.85 2.20
CA PRO A 28 -13.48 3.56 1.73
C PRO A 28 -12.21 3.17 2.49
N PHE A 29 -12.06 1.88 2.83
CA PHE A 29 -10.93 1.31 3.59
C PHE A 29 -10.77 1.82 5.02
N TRP A 30 -11.73 2.58 5.57
CA TRP A 30 -11.69 3.05 6.95
C TRP A 30 -11.43 1.93 7.95
N LYS A 31 -12.07 0.79 7.75
CA LYS A 31 -11.90 -0.39 8.63
C LYS A 31 -10.47 -0.92 8.63
N ASP A 32 -9.83 -0.98 7.48
CA ASP A 32 -8.43 -1.43 7.36
C ASP A 32 -7.50 -0.47 8.12
N ILE A 33 -7.70 0.82 7.92
CA ILE A 33 -6.90 1.86 8.60
C ILE A 33 -7.12 1.83 10.11
N GLN A 34 -8.36 1.67 10.58
CA GLN A 34 -8.63 1.53 12.02
C GLN A 34 -8.01 0.25 12.60
N ASN A 35 -7.95 -0.85 11.84
CA ASN A 35 -7.26 -2.06 12.25
C ASN A 35 -5.76 -1.83 12.42
N PHE A 36 -5.10 -1.10 11.51
CA PHE A 36 -3.70 -0.71 11.67
C PHE A 36 -3.50 0.11 12.95
N LYS A 37 -4.31 1.16 13.16
CA LYS A 37 -4.24 2.01 14.36
C LYS A 37 -4.46 1.21 15.64
N LYS A 38 -5.38 0.25 15.63
CA LYS A 38 -5.64 -0.63 16.78
C LYS A 38 -4.44 -1.52 17.07
N GLN A 39 -3.84 -2.14 16.06
CA GLN A 39 -2.62 -2.95 16.21
C GLN A 39 -1.48 -2.10 16.77
N ASP A 40 -1.27 -0.91 16.20
CA ASP A 40 -0.23 0.03 16.61
C ASP A 40 -0.42 0.54 18.05
N SER A 41 -1.66 0.70 18.50
CA SER A 41 -1.95 1.06 19.88
C SER A 41 -1.60 -0.03 20.91
N ILE A 42 -1.56 -1.29 20.46
CA ILE A 42 -1.16 -2.44 21.28
C ILE A 42 0.36 -2.61 21.26
N SER A 43 0.93 -2.55 20.05
CA SER A 43 2.37 -2.71 19.83
C SER A 43 2.76 -1.92 18.59
N PHE A 44 3.32 -0.73 18.80
CA PHE A 44 3.77 0.09 17.68
C PHE A 44 4.99 -0.58 17.00
N PRO A 45 4.99 -0.70 15.65
CA PRO A 45 6.10 -1.32 14.94
C PRO A 45 7.39 -0.50 15.11
N PRO A 46 8.56 -1.14 14.93
CA PRO A 46 9.83 -0.43 15.01
C PRO A 46 9.88 0.75 14.03
N THR A 47 10.30 1.91 14.50
CA THR A 47 10.71 3.03 13.64
C THR A 47 11.98 2.65 12.86
N ASN A 48 12.29 3.39 11.81
CA ASN A 48 13.45 3.10 10.96
C ASN A 48 13.39 1.70 10.29
N ALA A 49 12.18 1.18 10.09
CA ALA A 49 11.92 -0.04 9.33
C ALA A 49 11.76 0.27 7.82
N ILE A 50 11.72 -0.76 7.00
CA ILE A 50 11.30 -0.65 5.60
C ILE A 50 9.79 -0.77 5.56
N LEU A 51 9.12 0.28 5.08
CA LEU A 51 7.67 0.33 5.02
C LEU A 51 7.16 -0.09 3.65
N PHE A 52 6.35 -1.14 3.61
CA PHE A 52 5.64 -1.60 2.41
C PHE A 52 4.23 -1.02 2.42
N ILE A 53 3.88 -0.21 1.42
CA ILE A 53 2.54 0.37 1.22
C ILE A 53 1.98 0.00 -0.14
N GLY A 54 0.68 -0.21 -0.21
CA GLY A 54 0.02 -0.54 -1.47
C GLY A 54 -1.25 -1.37 -1.29
N SER A 55 -1.51 -2.20 -2.29
CA SER A 55 -2.78 -2.92 -2.42
C SER A 55 -2.70 -4.40 -1.98
N SER A 56 -3.62 -5.21 -2.52
CA SER A 56 -3.81 -6.62 -2.11
C SER A 56 -2.56 -7.49 -2.23
N SER A 57 -1.65 -7.23 -3.16
CA SER A 57 -0.41 -8.00 -3.25
C SER A 57 0.45 -7.89 -1.99
N PHE A 58 0.41 -6.76 -1.30
CA PHE A 58 1.05 -6.64 0.00
C PHE A 58 0.16 -7.13 1.14
N THR A 59 -1.15 -6.86 1.10
CA THR A 59 -2.09 -7.37 2.12
C THR A 59 -2.03 -8.90 2.24
N MET A 60 -1.89 -9.59 1.11
CA MET A 60 -1.86 -11.04 1.06
C MET A 60 -0.48 -11.64 1.35
N TRP A 61 0.57 -10.83 1.31
CA TRP A 61 1.93 -11.26 1.69
C TRP A 61 2.11 -11.18 3.22
N LYS A 62 1.39 -12.04 3.93
CA LYS A 62 1.30 -11.99 5.40
C LYS A 62 2.63 -12.31 6.09
N ASP A 63 3.41 -13.19 5.49
CA ASP A 63 4.71 -13.66 5.93
C ASP A 63 5.89 -12.93 5.23
N VAL A 64 5.64 -11.72 4.73
CA VAL A 64 6.65 -10.93 4.01
C VAL A 64 7.95 -10.77 4.78
N GLN A 65 7.90 -10.69 6.11
CA GLN A 65 9.09 -10.61 6.96
C GLN A 65 9.99 -11.84 6.81
N ASP A 66 9.42 -13.02 6.62
CA ASP A 66 10.17 -14.28 6.51
C ASP A 66 10.90 -14.39 5.17
N TYR A 67 10.40 -13.72 4.13
CA TYR A 67 11.08 -13.63 2.84
C TYR A 67 12.35 -12.78 2.88
N PHE A 68 12.47 -11.85 3.82
CA PHE A 68 13.58 -10.91 3.91
C PHE A 68 14.28 -10.98 5.28
N PRO A 69 14.93 -12.12 5.60
CA PRO A 69 15.67 -12.25 6.86
C PRO A 69 16.81 -11.21 6.91
N GLY A 70 16.97 -10.57 8.05
CA GLY A 70 17.96 -9.51 8.26
C GLY A 70 17.47 -8.09 7.91
N TYR A 71 16.23 -7.95 7.46
CA TYR A 71 15.55 -6.67 7.30
C TYR A 71 14.39 -6.56 8.30
N THR A 72 14.05 -5.35 8.71
CA THR A 72 12.84 -5.08 9.48
C THR A 72 11.80 -4.49 8.53
N ILE A 73 10.70 -5.22 8.31
CA ILE A 73 9.65 -4.82 7.37
C ILE A 73 8.35 -4.54 8.13
N VAL A 74 7.75 -3.40 7.84
CA VAL A 74 6.40 -3.04 8.27
C VAL A 74 5.49 -3.02 7.06
N ASN A 75 4.48 -3.88 7.03
CA ASN A 75 3.52 -3.96 5.94
C ASN A 75 2.23 -3.21 6.31
N ARG A 76 1.90 -2.19 5.51
CA ARG A 76 0.67 -1.39 5.61
C ARG A 76 -0.11 -1.40 4.29
N GLY A 77 -0.01 -2.52 3.54
CA GLY A 77 -0.87 -2.76 2.39
C GLY A 77 -2.32 -3.02 2.78
N PHE A 78 -3.26 -2.44 2.05
CA PHE A 78 -4.70 -2.69 2.22
C PHE A 78 -5.35 -3.03 0.87
N GLY A 79 -6.07 -4.16 0.86
CA GLY A 79 -6.53 -4.83 -0.36
C GLY A 79 -7.50 -4.00 -1.17
N GLY A 80 -7.33 -3.98 -2.50
CA GLY A 80 -8.21 -3.23 -3.40
C GLY A 80 -7.91 -1.73 -3.52
N SER A 81 -6.98 -1.20 -2.73
CA SER A 81 -6.67 0.24 -2.73
C SER A 81 -6.04 0.71 -4.03
N THR A 82 -6.30 1.95 -4.36
CA THR A 82 -5.74 2.73 -5.47
C THR A 82 -4.68 3.70 -4.97
N LEU A 83 -3.91 4.31 -5.87
CA LEU A 83 -2.97 5.40 -5.53
C LEU A 83 -3.68 6.58 -4.86
N SER A 84 -4.92 6.89 -5.27
CA SER A 84 -5.73 7.93 -4.61
C SER A 84 -6.04 7.58 -3.14
N ASN A 85 -6.25 6.31 -2.82
CA ASN A 85 -6.45 5.87 -1.45
C ASN A 85 -5.14 5.93 -0.64
N GLN A 86 -3.99 5.57 -1.24
CA GLN A 86 -2.68 5.73 -0.61
C GLN A 86 -2.40 7.20 -0.26
N ILE A 87 -2.74 8.13 -1.18
CA ILE A 87 -2.65 9.58 -0.94
C ILE A 87 -3.56 10.01 0.22
N GLY A 88 -4.82 9.57 0.20
CA GLY A 88 -5.81 9.95 1.22
C GLY A 88 -5.41 9.51 2.64
N TYR A 89 -4.76 8.36 2.76
CA TYR A 89 -4.35 7.78 4.04
C TYR A 89 -2.86 7.93 4.35
N ALA A 90 -2.10 8.72 3.58
CA ALA A 90 -0.65 8.85 3.78
C ALA A 90 -0.26 9.26 5.21
N ASN A 91 -1.08 10.12 5.86
CA ASN A 91 -0.86 10.53 7.24
C ASN A 91 -1.10 9.43 8.27
N ASP A 92 -1.82 8.37 7.90
CA ASP A 92 -2.11 7.24 8.78
C ASP A 92 -1.16 6.06 8.54
N ILE A 93 -0.73 5.84 7.28
CA ILE A 93 -0.02 4.62 6.88
C ILE A 93 1.45 4.83 6.51
N ILE A 94 1.94 6.08 6.44
CA ILE A 94 3.33 6.36 6.04
C ILE A 94 4.05 7.12 7.14
N PHE A 95 3.63 8.33 7.43
CA PHE A 95 4.41 9.26 8.22
C PHE A 95 4.55 8.88 9.70
N PRO A 96 3.59 8.23 10.37
CA PRO A 96 3.76 7.82 11.76
C PRO A 96 4.89 6.81 11.98
N TYR A 97 5.29 6.05 10.95
CA TYR A 97 6.27 4.97 11.07
C TYR A 97 7.72 5.42 10.93
N GLU A 98 7.98 6.66 10.54
CA GLU A 98 9.34 7.20 10.32
C GLU A 98 10.26 6.19 9.60
N PRO A 99 9.86 5.70 8.40
CA PRO A 99 10.54 4.61 7.75
C PRO A 99 11.93 5.03 7.23
N LYS A 100 12.90 4.10 7.26
CA LYS A 100 14.19 4.30 6.58
C LYS A 100 14.08 4.16 5.06
N GLN A 101 13.05 3.47 4.58
CA GLN A 101 12.74 3.26 3.16
C GLN A 101 11.25 2.97 2.99
N ILE A 102 10.68 3.38 1.85
CA ILE A 102 9.29 3.13 1.49
C ILE A 102 9.27 2.32 0.19
N VAL A 103 8.61 1.17 0.19
CA VAL A 103 8.37 0.32 -0.99
C VAL A 103 6.90 0.41 -1.36
N ILE A 104 6.62 0.81 -2.60
CA ILE A 104 5.26 1.08 -3.08
C ILE A 104 4.87 0.06 -4.15
N TYR A 105 3.74 -0.61 -3.96
CA TYR A 105 3.06 -1.37 -5.02
C TYR A 105 1.59 -0.96 -5.10
N CYS A 106 1.24 -0.12 -6.06
CA CYS A 106 -0.12 0.37 -6.28
C CYS A 106 -0.29 0.94 -7.69
N GLY A 107 -1.51 0.93 -8.24
CA GLY A 107 -1.84 1.48 -9.56
C GLY A 107 -2.61 0.51 -10.45
N GLU A 108 -2.49 -0.80 -10.22
CA GLU A 108 -3.24 -1.83 -10.96
C GLU A 108 -4.75 -1.70 -10.73
N ASN A 109 -5.17 -1.42 -9.49
CA ASN A 109 -6.57 -1.20 -9.15
C ASN A 109 -7.10 0.13 -9.70
N ASP A 110 -6.24 1.12 -9.84
CA ASP A 110 -6.60 2.38 -10.50
C ASP A 110 -7.09 2.10 -11.93
N LEU A 111 -6.31 1.35 -12.73
CA LEU A 111 -6.67 0.97 -14.09
C LEU A 111 -7.90 0.08 -14.15
N ALA A 112 -8.08 -0.81 -13.16
CA ALA A 112 -9.22 -1.73 -13.12
C ALA A 112 -10.52 -1.09 -12.62
N SER A 113 -10.46 0.12 -12.04
CA SER A 113 -11.63 0.79 -11.46
C SER A 113 -12.60 1.34 -12.52
N SER A 114 -12.09 1.70 -13.71
CA SER A 114 -12.89 2.19 -14.84
C SER A 114 -12.06 2.20 -16.13
N ASP A 115 -12.70 1.96 -17.25
CA ASP A 115 -12.09 2.05 -18.59
C ASP A 115 -11.60 3.48 -18.92
N SER A 116 -12.16 4.50 -18.29
CA SER A 116 -11.73 5.90 -18.42
C SER A 116 -10.40 6.21 -17.75
N VAL A 117 -9.91 5.35 -16.84
CA VAL A 117 -8.62 5.56 -16.20
C VAL A 117 -7.51 5.23 -17.19
N THR A 118 -6.63 6.21 -17.39
CA THR A 118 -5.49 6.11 -18.30
C THR A 118 -4.19 5.83 -17.56
N ALA A 119 -3.17 5.39 -18.29
CA ALA A 119 -1.81 5.25 -17.78
C ALA A 119 -1.26 6.59 -17.23
N GLN A 120 -1.56 7.69 -17.91
CA GLN A 120 -1.17 9.05 -17.47
C GLN A 120 -1.78 9.39 -16.10
N MET A 121 -3.06 9.06 -15.87
CA MET A 121 -3.70 9.30 -14.58
C MET A 121 -3.04 8.49 -13.45
N VAL A 122 -2.63 7.25 -13.71
CA VAL A 122 -1.87 6.42 -12.75
C VAL A 122 -0.53 7.07 -12.43
N PHE A 123 0.20 7.49 -13.47
CA PHE A 123 1.46 8.21 -13.30
C PHE A 123 1.30 9.50 -12.50
N ASP A 124 0.30 10.33 -12.81
CA ASP A 124 0.06 11.60 -12.10
C ASP A 124 -0.24 11.36 -10.61
N ARG A 125 -1.01 10.33 -10.29
CA ARG A 125 -1.29 9.91 -8.91
C ARG A 125 -0.02 9.42 -8.19
N PHE A 126 0.79 8.60 -8.86
CA PHE A 126 2.09 8.17 -8.32
C PHE A 126 3.00 9.37 -8.05
N LYS A 127 3.13 10.29 -9.00
CA LYS A 127 3.92 11.51 -8.86
C LYS A 127 3.44 12.35 -7.67
N LYS A 128 2.13 12.50 -7.50
CA LYS A 128 1.54 13.20 -6.35
C LYS A 128 1.88 12.54 -5.03
N LEU A 129 1.73 11.21 -4.93
CA LEU A 129 2.11 10.46 -3.72
C LEU A 129 3.60 10.63 -3.42
N TYR A 130 4.45 10.51 -4.43
CA TYR A 130 5.89 10.70 -4.30
C TYR A 130 6.23 12.11 -3.80
N GLN A 131 5.63 13.15 -4.35
CA GLN A 131 5.82 14.54 -3.92
C GLN A 131 5.43 14.72 -2.45
N MET A 132 4.27 14.22 -2.03
CA MET A 132 3.82 14.26 -0.63
C MET A 132 4.82 13.57 0.31
N ILE A 133 5.39 12.44 -0.11
CA ILE A 133 6.43 11.74 0.65
C ILE A 133 7.68 12.64 0.76
N ARG A 134 8.12 13.25 -0.34
CA ARG A 134 9.32 14.13 -0.35
C ARG A 134 9.17 15.37 0.53
N GLU A 135 7.96 15.93 0.64
CA GLU A 135 7.69 17.07 1.52
C GLU A 135 7.85 16.74 3.02
N LYS A 136 7.65 15.48 3.40
CA LYS A 136 7.63 15.04 4.80
C LYS A 136 8.86 14.26 5.23
N THR A 137 9.53 13.56 4.32
CA THR A 137 10.66 12.69 4.65
C THR A 137 11.68 12.59 3.52
N LYS A 138 12.93 12.30 3.89
CA LYS A 138 14.02 12.00 2.94
C LYS A 138 14.16 10.49 2.69
N ALA A 139 13.33 9.64 3.29
CA ALA A 139 13.41 8.20 3.15
C ALA A 139 13.39 7.79 1.66
N PRO A 140 14.31 6.97 1.18
CA PRO A 140 14.30 6.44 -0.18
C PRO A 140 12.98 5.76 -0.52
N VAL A 141 12.55 5.88 -1.78
CA VAL A 141 11.33 5.26 -2.30
C VAL A 141 11.71 4.23 -3.36
N ALA A 142 11.11 3.05 -3.31
CA ALA A 142 11.16 2.08 -4.39
C ALA A 142 9.75 1.79 -4.88
N PHE A 143 9.53 1.91 -6.20
CA PHE A 143 8.26 1.60 -6.83
C PHE A 143 8.38 0.26 -7.56
N ILE A 144 7.49 -0.68 -7.23
CA ILE A 144 7.39 -1.96 -7.92
C ILE A 144 6.46 -1.80 -9.11
N SER A 145 6.93 -2.19 -10.30
CA SER A 145 6.15 -2.14 -11.53
C SER A 145 4.82 -2.89 -11.40
N LEU A 146 3.78 -2.40 -12.10
CA LEU A 146 2.49 -3.07 -12.16
C LEU A 146 2.67 -4.47 -12.76
N LYS A 147 2.30 -5.51 -12.02
CA LYS A 147 2.49 -6.90 -12.41
C LYS A 147 1.52 -7.33 -13.51
N PRO A 148 1.89 -8.29 -14.37
CA PRO A 148 1.02 -8.82 -15.42
C PRO A 148 0.13 -9.92 -14.85
N SER A 149 -1.10 -9.58 -14.38
CA SER A 149 -2.03 -10.59 -13.87
C SER A 149 -2.88 -11.16 -15.01
N PRO A 150 -3.03 -12.50 -15.16
CA PRO A 150 -3.82 -13.09 -16.26
C PRO A 150 -5.24 -12.57 -16.34
N SER A 151 -5.94 -12.41 -15.21
CA SER A 151 -7.31 -11.87 -15.13
C SER A 151 -7.43 -10.42 -15.60
N ARG A 152 -6.32 -9.68 -15.67
CA ARG A 152 -6.27 -8.27 -16.10
C ARG A 152 -5.52 -8.08 -17.41
N ARG A 153 -5.42 -9.13 -18.23
CA ARG A 153 -4.67 -9.09 -19.50
C ARG A 153 -5.12 -7.96 -20.43
N HIS A 154 -6.41 -7.63 -20.44
CA HIS A 154 -6.96 -6.52 -21.21
C HIS A 154 -6.40 -5.14 -20.83
N LEU A 155 -5.84 -5.00 -19.63
CA LEU A 155 -5.21 -3.78 -19.15
C LEU A 155 -3.70 -3.70 -19.41
N PHE A 156 -3.07 -4.75 -19.95
CA PHE A 156 -1.61 -4.79 -20.15
C PHE A 156 -1.06 -3.57 -20.90
N PRO A 157 -1.64 -3.11 -22.02
CA PRO A 157 -1.13 -1.92 -22.69
C PRO A 157 -1.09 -0.69 -21.78
N LYS A 158 -2.14 -0.51 -20.95
CA LYS A 158 -2.18 0.61 -19.97
C LYS A 158 -1.18 0.40 -18.83
N MET A 159 -0.99 -0.84 -18.37
CA MET A 159 0.00 -1.16 -17.32
C MET A 159 1.42 -0.92 -17.79
N GLN A 160 1.76 -1.37 -18.99
CA GLN A 160 3.07 -1.18 -19.60
C GLN A 160 3.37 0.30 -19.80
N GLU A 161 2.39 1.06 -20.28
CA GLU A 161 2.54 2.50 -20.46
C GLU A 161 2.69 3.25 -19.12
N ALA A 162 1.93 2.88 -18.08
CA ALA A 162 2.09 3.45 -16.74
C ALA A 162 3.48 3.13 -16.17
N ASN A 163 3.95 1.88 -16.30
CA ASN A 163 5.28 1.46 -15.90
C ASN A 163 6.36 2.27 -16.62
N ARG A 164 6.22 2.48 -17.93
CA ARG A 164 7.15 3.29 -18.75
C ARG A 164 7.21 4.73 -18.25
N LEU A 165 6.05 5.39 -18.06
CA LEU A 165 5.98 6.77 -17.58
C LEU A 165 6.62 6.95 -16.21
N ILE A 166 6.36 6.00 -15.30
CA ILE A 166 6.95 6.01 -13.94
C ILE A 166 8.46 5.80 -14.01
N LEU A 167 8.94 4.84 -14.81
CA LEU A 167 10.37 4.59 -15.00
C LEU A 167 11.09 5.81 -15.58
N GLU A 168 10.54 6.43 -16.60
CA GLU A 168 11.11 7.66 -17.20
C GLU A 168 11.20 8.80 -16.19
N PHE A 169 10.13 9.01 -15.41
CA PHE A 169 10.16 10.00 -14.33
C PHE A 169 11.26 9.68 -13.31
N ILE A 170 11.40 8.44 -12.88
CA ILE A 170 12.43 8.00 -11.93
C ILE A 170 13.83 8.26 -12.50
N ASN A 171 14.07 7.93 -13.76
CA ASN A 171 15.33 8.16 -14.43
C ASN A 171 15.67 9.66 -14.55
N LEU A 172 14.68 10.50 -14.84
CA LEU A 172 14.82 11.96 -14.83
C LEU A 172 15.17 12.49 -13.44
N GLN A 173 14.54 11.98 -12.38
CA GLN A 173 14.87 12.37 -11.00
C GLN A 173 16.32 12.01 -10.64
N LYS A 174 16.80 10.84 -11.06
CA LYS A 174 18.17 10.38 -10.81
C LYS A 174 19.22 11.18 -11.60
N SER A 175 18.89 11.65 -12.80
CA SER A 175 19.79 12.41 -13.66
C SER A 175 19.81 13.91 -13.37
N ALA A 176 18.87 14.43 -12.58
CA ALA A 176 18.84 15.82 -12.18
C ALA A 176 20.06 16.14 -11.30
N LEU A 177 21.01 16.90 -11.86
CA LEU A 177 22.35 17.19 -11.31
C LEU A 177 22.36 18.11 -10.07
N ASP A 178 21.21 18.51 -9.53
CA ASP A 178 21.15 19.38 -8.37
C ASP A 178 21.28 18.60 -7.05
N SER A 179 22.51 18.55 -6.58
CA SER A 179 23.04 18.58 -5.19
C SER A 179 22.45 17.68 -4.09
N GLN A 180 21.42 16.87 -4.31
CA GLN A 180 20.98 15.84 -3.37
C GLN A 180 20.65 14.56 -4.13
N PRO A 181 21.21 13.39 -3.74
CA PRO A 181 20.84 12.13 -4.38
C PRO A 181 19.36 11.87 -4.16
N VAL A 182 18.60 11.91 -5.25
CA VAL A 182 17.19 11.54 -5.24
C VAL A 182 17.12 10.02 -5.12
N ASN A 183 16.86 9.53 -3.93
CA ASN A 183 16.79 8.10 -3.64
C ASN A 183 15.40 7.57 -4.03
N ILE A 184 15.22 7.32 -5.35
CA ILE A 184 14.05 6.64 -5.87
C ILE A 184 14.47 5.54 -6.84
N GLU A 185 13.89 4.35 -6.68
CA GLU A 185 14.18 3.17 -7.51
C GLU A 185 12.91 2.66 -8.19
N PHE A 186 13.09 2.05 -9.36
CA PHE A 186 12.07 1.29 -10.07
C PHE A 186 12.45 -0.19 -10.04
N ILE A 187 11.58 -1.04 -9.53
CA ILE A 187 11.78 -2.48 -9.44
C ILE A 187 10.90 -3.16 -10.48
N ASP A 188 11.51 -3.67 -11.54
CA ASP A 188 10.75 -4.32 -12.62
C ASP A 188 10.45 -5.79 -12.29
N VAL A 189 9.25 -6.03 -11.79
CA VAL A 189 8.69 -7.38 -11.64
C VAL A 189 7.87 -7.81 -12.86
N HIS A 190 7.43 -6.85 -13.70
CA HIS A 190 6.53 -7.14 -14.82
C HIS A 190 7.16 -8.13 -15.79
N GLN A 191 8.36 -7.84 -16.26
CA GLN A 191 9.05 -8.70 -17.22
C GLN A 191 9.40 -10.07 -16.63
N LYS A 192 9.70 -10.13 -15.33
CA LYS A 192 10.08 -11.35 -14.61
C LYS A 192 8.93 -12.32 -14.37
N MET A 193 7.69 -11.86 -14.55
CA MET A 193 6.47 -12.65 -14.40
C MET A 193 5.89 -13.10 -15.74
N LEU A 194 6.57 -12.80 -16.84
CA LEU A 194 6.19 -13.23 -18.19
C LEU A 194 6.98 -14.48 -18.62
N ASN A 195 6.34 -15.36 -19.37
CA ASN A 195 7.00 -16.47 -20.06
C ASN A 195 7.68 -16.00 -21.37
N GLU A 196 8.35 -16.91 -22.07
CA GLU A 196 9.05 -16.63 -23.34
C GLU A 196 8.11 -16.08 -24.45
N SER A 197 6.82 -16.36 -24.38
CA SER A 197 5.82 -15.82 -25.32
C SER A 197 5.26 -14.45 -24.88
N GLY A 198 5.82 -13.82 -23.84
CA GLY A 198 5.37 -12.54 -23.31
C GLY A 198 4.00 -12.60 -22.62
N GLN A 199 3.58 -13.79 -22.16
CA GLN A 199 2.34 -14.00 -21.43
C GLN A 199 2.63 -14.18 -19.94
N PRO A 200 1.72 -13.77 -19.05
CA PRO A 200 1.89 -14.06 -17.62
C PRO A 200 1.96 -15.56 -17.39
N MET A 201 2.88 -15.97 -16.54
CA MET A 201 3.01 -17.37 -16.11
C MET A 201 1.85 -17.73 -15.19
N PRO A 202 0.88 -18.58 -15.60
CA PRO A 202 -0.32 -18.85 -14.79
C PRO A 202 0.02 -19.57 -13.47
N GLU A 203 1.09 -20.37 -13.43
CA GLU A 203 1.50 -21.17 -12.29
C GLU A 203 2.04 -20.36 -11.09
N ILE A 204 2.23 -19.05 -11.25
CA ILE A 204 2.67 -18.15 -10.17
C ILE A 204 1.50 -17.39 -9.52
N PHE A 205 0.28 -17.67 -9.96
CA PHE A 205 -0.94 -17.04 -9.45
C PHE A 205 -1.83 -18.05 -8.73
N LEU A 206 -2.74 -17.54 -7.90
CA LEU A 206 -3.83 -18.30 -7.31
C LEU A 206 -4.93 -18.58 -8.35
N GLU A 207 -5.96 -19.34 -7.97
CA GLU A 207 -7.08 -19.69 -8.84
C GLU A 207 -7.81 -18.49 -9.44
N ASP A 208 -7.79 -17.34 -8.73
CA ASP A 208 -8.38 -16.09 -9.22
C ASP A 208 -7.58 -15.41 -10.35
N SER A 209 -6.43 -15.96 -10.71
CA SER A 209 -5.54 -15.46 -11.76
C SER A 209 -5.15 -13.98 -11.59
N LEU A 210 -5.23 -13.46 -10.36
CA LEU A 210 -4.92 -12.09 -9.98
C LEU A 210 -3.86 -12.02 -8.89
N HIS A 211 -4.06 -12.76 -7.81
CA HIS A 211 -3.18 -12.74 -6.66
C HIS A 211 -2.08 -13.80 -6.81
N MET A 212 -0.91 -13.47 -6.32
CA MET A 212 0.24 -14.38 -6.40
C MET A 212 0.15 -15.48 -5.35
N ASN A 213 0.66 -16.65 -5.73
CA ASN A 213 1.00 -17.71 -4.80
C ASN A 213 2.48 -17.57 -4.35
N GLU A 214 2.99 -18.52 -3.57
CA GLU A 214 4.37 -18.53 -3.07
C GLU A 214 5.42 -18.41 -4.18
N LYS A 215 5.19 -19.02 -5.35
CA LYS A 215 6.11 -18.92 -6.50
C LYS A 215 6.18 -17.50 -7.05
N GLY A 216 5.05 -16.80 -7.10
CA GLY A 216 4.98 -15.40 -7.50
C GLY A 216 5.71 -14.49 -6.51
N TYR A 217 5.52 -14.71 -5.21
CA TYR A 217 6.25 -13.97 -4.17
C TYR A 217 7.75 -14.29 -4.15
N ALA A 218 8.15 -15.51 -4.52
CA ALA A 218 9.57 -15.84 -4.66
C ALA A 218 10.26 -15.03 -5.78
N ILE A 219 9.56 -14.77 -6.89
CA ILE A 219 10.04 -13.86 -7.94
C ILE A 219 10.18 -12.45 -7.37
N TRP A 220 9.12 -11.94 -6.70
CA TRP A 220 9.16 -10.62 -6.10
C TRP A 220 10.27 -10.46 -5.08
N LYS A 221 10.48 -11.46 -4.21
CA LYS A 221 11.59 -11.47 -3.26
C LYS A 221 12.92 -11.25 -3.93
N LYS A 222 13.19 -12.00 -5.00
CA LYS A 222 14.45 -11.92 -5.74
C LYS A 222 14.68 -10.55 -6.38
N GLU A 223 13.62 -9.96 -6.93
CA GLU A 223 13.72 -8.67 -7.61
C GLU A 223 13.72 -7.48 -6.62
N ILE A 224 13.08 -7.60 -5.46
CA ILE A 224 12.99 -6.52 -4.45
C ILE A 224 14.25 -6.46 -3.58
N GLU A 225 14.77 -7.61 -3.14
CA GLU A 225 15.85 -7.69 -2.14
C GLU A 225 17.10 -6.84 -2.46
N PRO A 226 17.57 -6.74 -3.72
CA PRO A 226 18.72 -5.90 -4.06
C PRO A 226 18.54 -4.40 -3.82
N TYR A 227 17.28 -3.95 -3.69
CA TYR A 227 16.92 -2.55 -3.50
C TYR A 227 16.62 -2.19 -2.04
N LEU A 228 16.58 -3.18 -1.14
CA LEU A 228 16.28 -2.94 0.27
C LEU A 228 17.51 -2.40 1.01
N LEU A 229 17.28 -1.39 1.84
CA LEU A 229 18.32 -0.81 2.69
C LEU A 229 18.54 -1.66 3.96
N LYS A 230 19.79 -1.97 4.26
CA LYS A 230 20.20 -2.65 5.50
C LYS A 230 20.19 -1.72 6.71
#